data_35b09165d83d8e2355d4f1e7ac69a7ba
#
_entry.id   35b09165d83d8e2355d4f1e7ac69a7ba
#
_cell.length_a   1.000
_cell.length_b   1.000
_cell.length_c   1.000
_cell.angle_alpha   90.00
_cell.angle_beta   90.00
_cell.angle_gamma   90.00
#
_symmetry.space_group_name_H-M   'P 1'
#
loop_
_entity.id
_entity.type
_entity.pdbx_description
1 polymer ?
#
loop_
_entity_poly.entity_id
_entity_poly.type
_entity_poly.pdbx_seq_one_letter_code
_entity_poly.pdbx_strand_id
1 'polypeptide(L)'
;MNLCGFEVGLRQPFFLIAGPCVVESETLQMDVAGRLKEMTGALGIPFVFKSSYDKANRSSGTSFRGPGMDRGLEILAKVKRELGVPVLTDVHSEAEIPAVSAAVDLLQTPAFLCRQTDFIRAVAQSGKPVNIKKGQFLAPHDMKNVIDKARAAARERGLSEDRFLACERGVSFGYNNLVSDMRSLAIMRETGAPVVFDATHSVQLPGGQGTHSGGQREFVPVLARAAVAVGIAGLFMETHPDPARALSDGPNAVPLKHMRALLEQLQALDRVVKQQPLLEDDFAC
;
A
#
# COMPACT_ATOMS: atom_id res chain seq x y z
N MET A 1 6.41 -10.65 11.84
CA MET A 1 5.78 -9.39 12.30
C MET A 1 4.29 -9.62 12.49
N ASN A 2 3.72 -9.22 13.63
CA ASN A 2 2.25 -9.21 13.80
C ASN A 2 1.68 -7.88 13.27
N LEU A 3 0.71 -7.96 12.36
CA LEU A 3 0.04 -6.81 11.76
C LEU A 3 -1.46 -6.90 12.04
N CYS A 4 -1.97 -6.05 12.93
CA CYS A 4 -3.41 -6.00 13.25
C CYS A 4 -4.05 -7.35 13.60
N GLY A 5 -3.29 -8.24 14.26
CA GLY A 5 -3.79 -9.55 14.72
C GLY A 5 -3.50 -10.72 13.79
N PHE A 6 -2.80 -10.52 12.67
CA PHE A 6 -2.34 -11.61 11.81
C PHE A 6 -0.82 -11.51 11.54
N GLU A 7 -0.19 -12.65 11.32
CA GLU A 7 1.24 -12.72 11.03
C GLU A 7 1.52 -12.40 9.56
N VAL A 8 2.52 -11.53 9.34
CA VAL A 8 2.99 -11.15 8.00
C VAL A 8 4.50 -11.39 7.86
N GLY A 9 4.90 -11.81 6.68
CA GLY A 9 6.30 -12.08 6.35
C GLY A 9 6.42 -12.86 5.06
N LEU A 10 7.65 -13.02 4.59
CA LEU A 10 7.94 -13.69 3.32
C LEU A 10 7.41 -15.13 3.25
N ARG A 11 7.39 -15.85 4.38
CA ARG A 11 6.95 -17.25 4.46
C ARG A 11 5.47 -17.41 4.84
N GLN A 12 4.78 -16.31 5.15
CA GLN A 12 3.35 -16.30 5.40
C GLN A 12 2.56 -16.11 4.09
N PRO A 13 1.32 -16.59 3.97
CA PRO A 13 0.45 -16.21 2.86
C PRO A 13 0.43 -14.67 2.70
N PHE A 14 0.39 -14.18 1.47
CA PHE A 14 0.33 -12.74 1.30
C PHE A 14 -0.94 -12.16 1.92
N PHE A 15 -0.82 -10.96 2.49
CA PHE A 15 -1.97 -10.16 2.90
C PHE A 15 -2.31 -9.10 1.86
N LEU A 16 -3.55 -8.63 1.88
CA LEU A 16 -4.05 -7.63 0.93
C LEU A 16 -4.30 -6.29 1.63
N ILE A 17 -3.76 -5.21 1.07
CA ILE A 17 -4.18 -3.83 1.32
C ILE A 17 -4.99 -3.37 0.11
N ALA A 18 -6.28 -3.10 0.26
CA ALA A 18 -7.11 -2.68 -0.87
C ALA A 18 -8.28 -1.78 -0.47
N GLY A 19 -8.73 -0.98 -1.43
CA GLY A 19 -9.88 -0.09 -1.31
C GLY A 19 -9.87 0.99 -2.40
N PRO A 20 -10.83 1.94 -2.38
CA PRO A 20 -10.83 3.07 -3.28
C PRO A 20 -9.63 3.99 -3.03
N CYS A 21 -9.12 4.60 -4.10
CA CYS A 21 -7.97 5.50 -4.03
C CYS A 21 -8.14 6.62 -2.99
N VAL A 22 -9.33 7.22 -2.96
CA VAL A 22 -9.71 8.33 -2.06
C VAL A 22 -11.10 8.07 -1.47
N VAL A 23 -11.37 8.62 -0.31
CA VAL A 23 -12.72 8.64 0.27
C VAL A 23 -13.61 9.55 -0.59
N GLU A 24 -14.55 8.96 -1.32
CA GLU A 24 -15.48 9.68 -2.18
C GLU A 24 -16.84 9.91 -1.48
N SER A 25 -17.38 8.86 -0.87
CA SER A 25 -18.60 8.91 -0.05
C SER A 25 -18.59 7.78 0.97
N GLU A 26 -19.35 7.95 2.04
CA GLU A 26 -19.52 6.91 3.06
C GLU A 26 -20.10 5.62 2.47
N THR A 27 -21.15 5.74 1.65
CA THR A 27 -21.82 4.59 1.03
C THR A 27 -20.84 3.77 0.17
N LEU A 28 -20.02 4.44 -0.66
CA LEU A 28 -19.05 3.76 -1.52
C LEU A 28 -17.98 3.06 -0.69
N GLN A 29 -17.46 3.71 0.38
CA GLN A 29 -16.46 3.10 1.24
C GLN A 29 -17.00 1.86 1.94
N MET A 30 -18.22 1.93 2.49
CA MET A 30 -18.85 0.79 3.17
C MET A 30 -19.14 -0.38 2.21
N ASP A 31 -19.66 -0.11 1.00
CA ASP A 31 -19.92 -1.14 -0.01
C ASP A 31 -18.62 -1.85 -0.43
N VAL A 32 -17.62 -1.07 -0.81
CA VAL A 32 -16.34 -1.65 -1.27
C VAL A 32 -15.64 -2.42 -0.16
N ALA A 33 -15.59 -1.87 1.06
CA ALA A 33 -14.97 -2.55 2.20
C ALA A 33 -15.70 -3.85 2.57
N GLY A 34 -17.03 -3.83 2.56
CA GLY A 34 -17.86 -5.02 2.84
C GLY A 34 -17.60 -6.14 1.82
N ARG A 35 -17.63 -5.80 0.52
CA ARG A 35 -17.37 -6.77 -0.56
C ARG A 35 -15.93 -7.30 -0.54
N LEU A 36 -14.94 -6.47 -0.25
CA LEU A 36 -13.55 -6.93 -0.10
C LEU A 36 -13.40 -7.85 1.11
N LYS A 37 -14.01 -7.50 2.26
CA LYS A 37 -14.04 -8.36 3.45
C LYS A 37 -14.62 -9.75 3.15
N GLU A 38 -15.75 -9.79 2.44
CA GLU A 38 -16.40 -11.05 2.05
C GLU A 38 -15.48 -11.89 1.14
N MET A 39 -14.91 -11.27 0.08
CA MET A 39 -14.02 -11.97 -0.85
C MET A 39 -12.78 -12.51 -0.15
N THR A 40 -12.12 -11.69 0.63
CA THR A 40 -10.87 -12.07 1.31
C THR A 40 -11.12 -13.09 2.42
N GLY A 41 -12.22 -12.97 3.16
CA GLY A 41 -12.66 -13.95 4.15
C GLY A 41 -12.93 -15.32 3.53
N ALA A 42 -13.62 -15.37 2.39
CA ALA A 42 -13.88 -16.63 1.67
C ALA A 42 -12.59 -17.28 1.13
N LEU A 43 -11.57 -16.49 0.82
CA LEU A 43 -10.26 -16.96 0.34
C LEU A 43 -9.24 -17.20 1.47
N GLY A 44 -9.54 -16.80 2.70
CA GLY A 44 -8.59 -16.87 3.82
C GLY A 44 -7.40 -15.92 3.66
N ILE A 45 -7.56 -14.80 2.94
CA ILE A 45 -6.52 -13.78 2.74
C ILE A 45 -6.65 -12.71 3.84
N PRO A 46 -5.62 -12.47 4.66
CA PRO A 46 -5.64 -11.37 5.62
C PRO A 46 -5.80 -10.02 4.89
N PHE A 47 -6.64 -9.14 5.44
CA PHE A 47 -7.08 -7.94 4.72
C PHE A 47 -6.99 -6.69 5.57
N VAL A 48 -6.52 -5.60 4.95
CA VAL A 48 -6.52 -4.24 5.47
C VAL A 48 -7.25 -3.35 4.45
N PHE A 49 -8.32 -2.68 4.88
CA PHE A 49 -9.00 -1.72 4.04
C PHE A 49 -8.20 -0.42 3.93
N LYS A 50 -8.04 0.09 2.72
CA LYS A 50 -7.31 1.35 2.46
C LYS A 50 -8.15 2.36 1.71
N SER A 51 -8.17 3.59 2.20
CA SER A 51 -8.57 4.75 1.39
C SER A 51 -7.90 6.01 1.93
N SER A 52 -7.59 6.97 1.07
CA SER A 52 -6.98 8.24 1.48
C SER A 52 -8.06 9.27 1.80
N TYR A 53 -7.95 9.97 2.93
CA TYR A 53 -8.87 11.08 3.25
C TYR A 53 -8.54 12.35 2.45
N ASP A 54 -7.30 12.49 2.01
CA ASP A 54 -6.83 13.58 1.14
C ASP A 54 -5.82 13.07 0.10
N LYS A 55 -5.80 13.70 -1.03
CA LYS A 55 -4.79 13.56 -2.09
C LYS A 55 -3.96 14.83 -2.16
N ALA A 56 -3.00 14.98 -1.24
CA ALA A 56 -2.21 16.20 -1.05
C ALA A 56 -1.28 16.56 -2.21
N ASN A 57 -0.97 15.60 -3.09
CA ASN A 57 0.02 15.74 -4.18
C ASN A 57 -0.60 15.76 -5.59
N ARG A 58 -1.81 16.33 -5.75
CA ARG A 58 -2.46 16.46 -7.06
C ARG A 58 -1.65 17.31 -8.03
N SER A 59 -1.62 16.91 -9.31
CA SER A 59 -0.99 17.70 -10.38
C SER A 59 -1.72 19.04 -10.63
N SER A 60 -3.04 19.08 -10.48
CA SER A 60 -3.84 20.30 -10.59
C SER A 60 -4.44 20.70 -9.25
N GLY A 61 -4.37 21.98 -8.90
CA GLY A 61 -4.97 22.52 -7.68
C GLY A 61 -6.49 22.47 -7.64
N THR A 62 -7.15 22.22 -8.78
CA THR A 62 -8.62 22.10 -8.88
C THR A 62 -9.12 20.66 -8.83
N SER A 63 -8.21 19.67 -8.81
CA SER A 63 -8.61 18.26 -8.74
C SER A 63 -9.24 17.91 -7.40
N PHE A 64 -10.18 16.95 -7.41
CA PHE A 64 -10.79 16.45 -6.19
C PHE A 64 -9.72 15.86 -5.26
N ARG A 65 -9.69 16.30 -4.02
CA ARG A 65 -8.71 15.87 -3.03
C ARG A 65 -9.27 14.89 -2.01
N GLY A 66 -10.56 14.88 -1.78
CA GLY A 66 -11.23 14.11 -0.74
C GLY A 66 -12.24 14.98 0.01
N PRO A 67 -12.95 14.42 1.02
CA PRO A 67 -13.95 15.14 1.81
C PRO A 67 -13.33 16.04 2.91
N GLY A 68 -12.01 16.12 2.99
CA GLY A 68 -11.28 16.72 4.10
C GLY A 68 -10.97 15.73 5.22
N MET A 69 -10.02 16.10 6.09
CA MET A 69 -9.47 15.19 7.09
C MET A 69 -10.54 14.69 8.08
N ASP A 70 -11.28 15.58 8.72
CA ASP A 70 -12.24 15.20 9.76
C ASP A 70 -13.31 14.24 9.23
N ARG A 71 -13.95 14.60 8.12
CA ARG A 71 -14.99 13.75 7.51
C ARG A 71 -14.41 12.46 6.95
N GLY A 72 -13.24 12.50 6.34
CA GLY A 72 -12.56 11.31 5.83
C GLY A 72 -12.21 10.33 6.93
N LEU A 73 -11.66 10.79 8.03
CA LEU A 73 -11.32 9.97 9.20
C LEU A 73 -12.57 9.41 9.90
N GLU A 74 -13.64 10.18 10.00
CA GLU A 74 -14.93 9.71 10.52
C GLU A 74 -15.47 8.52 9.71
N ILE A 75 -15.44 8.62 8.37
CA ILE A 75 -15.87 7.54 7.47
C ILE A 75 -14.98 6.30 7.63
N LEU A 76 -13.66 6.47 7.68
CA LEU A 76 -12.72 5.37 7.87
C LEU A 76 -12.89 4.68 9.23
N ALA A 77 -13.08 5.46 10.30
CA ALA A 77 -13.39 4.93 11.62
C ALA A 77 -14.73 4.17 11.65
N LYS A 78 -15.71 4.60 10.86
CA LYS A 78 -16.97 3.87 10.69
C LYS A 78 -16.77 2.53 10.00
N VAL A 79 -16.01 2.47 8.90
CA VAL A 79 -15.64 1.22 8.22
C VAL A 79 -15.01 0.24 9.22
N LYS A 80 -14.01 0.70 9.98
CA LYS A 80 -13.34 -0.10 11.00
C LYS A 80 -14.33 -0.65 12.02
N ARG A 81 -15.17 0.20 12.60
CA ARG A 81 -16.09 -0.17 13.69
C ARG A 81 -17.18 -1.12 13.23
N GLU A 82 -17.81 -0.84 12.08
CA GLU A 82 -18.99 -1.59 11.63
C GLU A 82 -18.65 -2.87 10.89
N LEU A 83 -17.53 -2.88 10.15
CA LEU A 83 -17.10 -4.06 9.42
C LEU A 83 -16.04 -4.89 10.16
N GLY A 84 -15.43 -4.36 11.22
CA GLY A 84 -14.41 -5.08 11.98
C GLY A 84 -13.17 -5.41 11.15
N VAL A 85 -12.81 -4.56 10.18
CA VAL A 85 -11.60 -4.70 9.36
C VAL A 85 -10.57 -3.67 9.77
N PRO A 86 -9.26 -4.00 9.81
CA PRO A 86 -8.22 -3.00 9.98
C PRO A 86 -8.24 -1.97 8.84
N VAL A 87 -7.96 -0.71 9.18
CA VAL A 87 -8.00 0.40 8.22
C VAL A 87 -6.65 1.10 8.13
N LEU A 88 -6.26 1.42 6.90
CA LEU A 88 -5.05 2.18 6.55
C LEU A 88 -5.42 3.47 5.81
N THR A 89 -4.75 4.56 6.15
CA THR A 89 -4.77 5.80 5.36
C THR A 89 -3.40 6.47 5.31
N ASP A 90 -3.22 7.38 4.34
CA ASP A 90 -2.02 8.19 4.24
C ASP A 90 -1.98 9.28 5.32
N VAL A 91 -0.77 9.72 5.69
CA VAL A 91 -0.52 10.98 6.43
C VAL A 91 0.42 11.85 5.61
N HIS A 92 0.20 13.17 5.63
CA HIS A 92 0.91 14.09 4.72
C HIS A 92 1.75 15.12 5.48
N SER A 93 1.49 15.33 6.76
CA SER A 93 2.25 16.23 7.63
C SER A 93 2.34 15.66 9.04
N GLU A 94 3.33 16.15 9.81
CA GLU A 94 3.51 15.74 11.21
C GLU A 94 2.32 16.14 12.09
N ALA A 95 1.70 17.29 11.78
CA ALA A 95 0.54 17.79 12.52
C ALA A 95 -0.71 16.89 12.44
N GLU A 96 -0.84 16.12 11.36
CA GLU A 96 -1.98 15.20 11.13
C GLU A 96 -1.84 13.89 11.90
N ILE A 97 -0.61 13.47 12.23
CA ILE A 97 -0.32 12.13 12.78
C ILE A 97 -1.18 11.82 14.02
N PRO A 98 -1.35 12.69 15.01
CA PRO A 98 -2.15 12.37 16.20
C PRO A 98 -3.60 12.02 15.85
N ALA A 99 -4.26 12.86 15.05
CA ALA A 99 -5.66 12.66 14.67
C ALA A 99 -5.85 11.40 13.80
N VAL A 100 -4.97 11.21 12.82
CA VAL A 100 -5.01 10.03 11.92
C VAL A 100 -4.75 8.75 12.69
N SER A 101 -3.74 8.73 13.58
CA SER A 101 -3.41 7.55 14.39
C SER A 101 -4.54 7.13 15.34
N ALA A 102 -5.35 8.09 15.81
CA ALA A 102 -6.52 7.78 16.64
C ALA A 102 -7.63 7.08 15.85
N ALA A 103 -7.76 7.37 14.55
CA ALA A 103 -8.86 6.88 13.70
C ALA A 103 -8.58 5.52 13.03
N VAL A 104 -7.31 5.25 12.67
CA VAL A 104 -6.94 4.07 11.85
C VAL A 104 -5.98 3.12 12.57
N ASP A 105 -5.77 1.93 11.98
CA ASP A 105 -4.89 0.89 12.52
C ASP A 105 -3.48 0.95 11.96
N LEU A 106 -3.33 1.32 10.68
CA LEU A 106 -2.07 1.49 9.98
C LEU A 106 -1.96 2.90 9.41
N LEU A 107 -0.77 3.45 9.46
CA LEU A 107 -0.42 4.67 8.72
C LEU A 107 0.30 4.31 7.42
N GLN A 108 0.19 5.18 6.41
CA GLN A 108 1.00 5.08 5.21
C GLN A 108 1.78 6.37 4.98
N THR A 109 3.08 6.24 4.68
CA THR A 109 3.85 7.37 4.19
C THR A 109 3.74 7.43 2.67
N PRO A 110 3.33 8.57 2.09
CA PRO A 110 3.37 8.78 0.64
C PRO A 110 4.79 8.64 0.08
N ALA A 111 4.89 8.18 -1.17
CA ALA A 111 6.17 7.93 -1.81
C ALA A 111 7.09 9.17 -1.85
N PHE A 112 6.56 10.36 -2.08
CA PHE A 112 7.35 11.59 -2.13
C PHE A 112 7.96 11.97 -0.77
N LEU A 113 7.37 11.52 0.34
CA LEU A 113 7.81 11.86 1.69
C LEU A 113 8.71 10.79 2.32
N CYS A 114 9.02 9.70 1.62
CA CYS A 114 9.77 8.57 2.17
C CYS A 114 11.19 8.91 2.66
N ARG A 115 11.78 10.01 2.19
CA ARG A 115 13.11 10.47 2.62
C ARG A 115 13.10 11.61 3.64
N GLN A 116 11.95 12.23 3.91
CA GLN A 116 11.84 13.32 4.88
C GLN A 116 12.10 12.80 6.29
N THR A 117 13.28 13.14 6.85
CA THR A 117 13.76 12.55 8.11
C THR A 117 12.79 12.79 9.25
N ASP A 118 12.38 14.03 9.48
CA ASP A 118 11.52 14.36 10.61
C ASP A 118 10.13 13.73 10.47
N PHE A 119 9.58 13.73 9.26
CA PHE A 119 8.31 13.09 8.97
C PHE A 119 8.36 11.56 9.22
N ILE A 120 9.38 10.85 8.71
CA ILE A 120 9.54 9.40 8.95
C ILE A 120 9.68 9.10 10.45
N ARG A 121 10.45 9.91 11.19
CA ARG A 121 10.60 9.78 12.63
C ARG A 121 9.28 10.00 13.36
N ALA A 122 8.56 11.05 13.02
CA ALA A 122 7.28 11.39 13.65
C ALA A 122 6.23 10.28 13.41
N VAL A 123 6.12 9.77 12.17
CA VAL A 123 5.21 8.67 11.85
C VAL A 123 5.58 7.40 12.61
N ALA A 124 6.88 7.06 12.70
CA ALA A 124 7.36 5.90 13.43
C ALA A 124 7.07 5.99 14.94
N GLN A 125 7.12 7.19 15.50
CA GLN A 125 6.84 7.48 16.92
C GLN A 125 5.34 7.47 17.27
N SER A 126 4.45 7.38 16.28
CA SER A 126 3.00 7.30 16.51
C SER A 126 2.54 6.04 17.25
N GLY A 127 3.38 5.00 17.26
CA GLY A 127 3.03 3.69 17.84
C GLY A 127 2.22 2.79 16.91
N LYS A 128 1.81 3.26 15.73
CA LYS A 128 1.09 2.45 14.74
C LYS A 128 2.06 1.70 13.80
N PRO A 129 1.66 0.56 13.24
CA PRO A 129 2.33 0.00 12.07
C PRO A 129 2.30 0.99 10.90
N VAL A 130 3.33 0.97 10.05
CA VAL A 130 3.48 1.94 8.96
C VAL A 130 3.83 1.23 7.65
N ASN A 131 3.04 1.44 6.62
CA ASN A 131 3.38 1.08 5.25
C ASN A 131 4.17 2.23 4.60
N ILE A 132 5.47 2.03 4.38
CA ILE A 132 6.35 3.07 3.83
C ILE A 132 6.50 2.84 2.33
N LYS A 133 5.87 3.70 1.51
CA LYS A 133 5.99 3.65 0.06
C LYS A 133 7.34 4.16 -0.40
N LYS A 134 8.06 3.34 -1.18
CA LYS A 134 9.31 3.76 -1.80
C LYS A 134 9.06 4.86 -2.83
N GLY A 135 9.83 5.94 -2.76
CA GLY A 135 9.79 7.01 -3.77
C GLY A 135 10.17 6.49 -5.16
N GLN A 136 9.55 7.06 -6.20
CA GLN A 136 9.87 6.72 -7.59
C GLN A 136 11.30 7.09 -7.99
N PHE A 137 11.93 7.96 -7.22
CA PHE A 137 13.30 8.45 -7.38
C PHE A 137 14.33 7.65 -6.55
N LEU A 138 13.87 6.72 -5.69
CA LEU A 138 14.71 6.05 -4.70
C LEU A 138 15.15 4.68 -5.21
N ALA A 139 16.44 4.37 -5.08
CA ALA A 139 16.95 3.04 -5.32
C ALA A 139 16.44 2.06 -4.24
N PRO A 140 16.21 0.78 -4.58
CA PRO A 140 15.68 -0.19 -3.61
C PRO A 140 16.59 -0.40 -2.39
N HIS A 141 17.93 -0.37 -2.55
CA HIS A 141 18.88 -0.45 -1.44
C HIS A 141 18.73 0.71 -0.43
N ASP A 142 18.35 1.91 -0.89
CA ASP A 142 18.19 3.08 -0.03
C ASP A 142 16.99 2.95 0.92
N MET A 143 16.05 2.01 0.67
CA MET A 143 14.97 1.72 1.60
C MET A 143 15.50 1.20 2.94
N LYS A 144 16.70 0.59 2.98
CA LYS A 144 17.34 0.23 4.25
C LYS A 144 17.50 1.45 5.16
N ASN A 145 18.00 2.55 4.63
CA ASN A 145 18.17 3.79 5.40
C ASN A 145 16.85 4.36 5.91
N VAL A 146 15.78 4.21 5.12
CA VAL A 146 14.44 4.67 5.52
C VAL A 146 13.88 3.81 6.66
N ILE A 147 13.97 2.49 6.54
CA ILE A 147 13.50 1.54 7.56
C ILE A 147 14.34 1.66 8.84
N ASP A 148 15.66 1.75 8.73
CA ASP A 148 16.55 1.90 9.89
C ASP A 148 16.26 3.20 10.67
N LYS A 149 15.98 4.29 9.96
CA LYS A 149 15.57 5.57 10.54
C LYS A 149 14.24 5.44 11.30
N ALA A 150 13.26 4.74 10.72
CA ALA A 150 11.98 4.50 11.37
C ALA A 150 12.12 3.62 12.62
N ARG A 151 12.92 2.55 12.53
CA ARG A 151 13.24 1.68 13.68
C ARG A 151 13.94 2.45 14.81
N ALA A 152 14.95 3.25 14.48
CA ALA A 152 15.66 4.06 15.47
C ALA A 152 14.70 5.02 16.20
N ALA A 153 13.81 5.69 15.46
CA ALA A 153 12.82 6.60 16.05
C ALA A 153 11.79 5.87 16.93
N ALA A 154 11.38 4.65 16.57
CA ALA A 154 10.52 3.81 17.39
C ALA A 154 11.22 3.40 18.69
N ARG A 155 12.48 2.95 18.59
CA ARG A 155 13.32 2.56 19.75
C ARG A 155 13.48 3.70 20.75
N GLU A 156 13.70 4.94 20.30
CA GLU A 156 13.80 6.13 21.16
C GLU A 156 12.55 6.36 22.02
N ARG A 157 11.40 5.86 21.59
CA ARG A 157 10.13 5.93 22.33
C ARG A 157 9.79 4.64 23.07
N GLY A 158 10.70 3.66 23.12
CA GLY A 158 10.43 2.36 23.73
C GLY A 158 9.39 1.52 22.98
N LEU A 159 9.19 1.79 21.68
CA LEU A 159 8.23 1.10 20.85
C LEU A 159 8.92 -0.05 20.08
N SER A 160 8.13 -1.07 19.70
CA SER A 160 8.65 -2.17 18.86
C SER A 160 9.21 -1.64 17.54
N GLU A 161 10.33 -2.19 17.11
CA GLU A 161 10.96 -1.93 15.81
C GLU A 161 10.35 -2.78 14.68
N ASP A 162 9.58 -3.80 15.00
CA ASP A 162 8.94 -4.73 14.07
C ASP A 162 7.52 -4.30 13.75
N ARG A 163 7.38 -3.14 13.09
CA ARG A 163 6.10 -2.55 12.69
C ARG A 163 6.10 -1.81 11.36
N PHE A 164 7.19 -1.92 10.60
CA PHE A 164 7.33 -1.21 9.34
C PHE A 164 7.28 -2.16 8.16
N LEU A 165 6.53 -1.78 7.12
CA LEU A 165 6.43 -2.45 5.84
C LEU A 165 7.17 -1.62 4.79
N ALA A 166 7.89 -2.27 3.88
CA ALA A 166 8.57 -1.62 2.77
C ALA A 166 7.76 -1.85 1.48
N CYS A 167 7.21 -0.78 0.88
CA CYS A 167 6.28 -0.90 -0.24
C CYS A 167 6.91 -0.42 -1.55
N GLU A 168 7.11 -1.35 -2.50
CA GLU A 168 7.55 -1.06 -3.87
C GLU A 168 6.36 -0.58 -4.71
N ARG A 169 6.59 0.43 -5.58
CA ARG A 169 5.55 1.01 -6.46
C ARG A 169 6.07 1.50 -7.82
N GLY A 170 7.24 1.03 -8.25
CA GLY A 170 7.91 1.44 -9.48
C GLY A 170 8.85 2.63 -9.28
N VAL A 171 9.72 2.81 -10.26
CA VAL A 171 10.68 3.92 -10.37
C VAL A 171 10.41 4.72 -11.64
N SER A 172 10.73 6.01 -11.61
CA SER A 172 10.66 6.86 -12.80
C SER A 172 11.63 6.39 -13.88
N PHE A 173 11.12 6.23 -15.09
CA PHE A 173 11.90 5.82 -16.26
C PHE A 173 11.58 6.75 -17.43
N GLY A 174 12.38 7.79 -17.60
CA GLY A 174 12.07 8.90 -18.49
C GLY A 174 10.94 9.78 -17.96
N TYR A 175 10.24 10.47 -18.85
CA TYR A 175 9.11 11.33 -18.52
C TYR A 175 7.80 10.54 -18.49
N ASN A 176 6.97 10.82 -17.49
CA ASN A 176 5.60 10.31 -17.40
C ASN A 176 5.47 8.78 -17.47
N ASN A 177 6.50 8.03 -17.12
CA ASN A 177 6.51 6.58 -17.15
C ASN A 177 7.18 5.99 -15.90
N LEU A 178 6.76 4.78 -15.54
CA LEU A 178 7.33 3.99 -14.45
C LEU A 178 7.73 2.61 -14.95
N VAL A 179 8.77 2.05 -14.34
CA VAL A 179 9.20 0.67 -14.53
C VAL A 179 9.26 0.00 -13.16
N SER A 180 8.79 -1.25 -13.09
CA SER A 180 8.93 -2.10 -11.92
C SER A 180 10.09 -3.06 -12.14
N ASP A 181 11.20 -2.83 -11.45
CA ASP A 181 12.31 -3.77 -11.38
C ASP A 181 11.97 -4.85 -10.34
N MET A 182 11.69 -6.06 -10.79
CA MET A 182 11.33 -7.16 -9.90
C MET A 182 12.46 -7.56 -8.94
N ARG A 183 13.72 -7.26 -9.27
CA ARG A 183 14.86 -7.43 -8.35
C ARG A 183 14.74 -6.54 -7.12
N SER A 184 14.05 -5.41 -7.23
CA SER A 184 13.83 -4.50 -6.10
C SER A 184 13.15 -5.17 -4.91
N LEU A 185 12.29 -6.15 -5.17
CA LEU A 185 11.59 -6.89 -4.13
C LEU A 185 12.55 -7.75 -3.30
N ALA A 186 13.48 -8.46 -3.96
CA ALA A 186 14.53 -9.21 -3.28
C ALA A 186 15.48 -8.29 -2.50
N ILE A 187 15.94 -7.19 -3.12
CA ILE A 187 16.82 -6.20 -2.48
C ILE A 187 16.13 -5.59 -1.24
N MET A 188 14.86 -5.24 -1.32
CA MET A 188 14.15 -4.65 -0.19
C MET A 188 13.92 -5.63 0.96
N ARG A 189 13.96 -6.96 0.74
CA ARG A 189 13.95 -7.96 1.82
C ARG A 189 15.15 -7.81 2.77
N GLU A 190 16.31 -7.34 2.28
CA GLU A 190 17.51 -7.10 3.08
C GLU A 190 17.29 -6.05 4.17
N THR A 191 16.25 -5.24 4.07
CA THR A 191 15.82 -4.34 5.15
C THR A 191 15.32 -5.09 6.39
N GLY A 192 14.98 -6.36 6.25
CA GLY A 192 14.30 -7.16 7.27
C GLY A 192 12.84 -6.76 7.52
N ALA A 193 12.29 -5.81 6.76
CA ALA A 193 10.87 -5.45 6.80
C ALA A 193 10.08 -6.30 5.80
N PRO A 194 8.83 -6.71 6.12
CA PRO A 194 7.96 -7.35 5.14
C PRO A 194 7.76 -6.46 3.90
N VAL A 195 7.97 -7.03 2.71
CA VAL A 195 7.88 -6.30 1.44
C VAL A 195 6.46 -6.37 0.90
N VAL A 196 5.89 -5.22 0.58
CA VAL A 196 4.59 -5.05 -0.08
C VAL A 196 4.82 -4.59 -1.52
N PHE A 197 4.09 -5.13 -2.47
CA PHE A 197 4.08 -4.65 -3.84
C PHE A 197 2.78 -3.91 -4.16
N ASP A 198 2.89 -2.65 -4.56
CA ASP A 198 1.77 -1.83 -5.03
C ASP A 198 1.58 -2.04 -6.53
N ALA A 199 0.66 -2.92 -6.88
CA ALA A 199 0.42 -3.29 -8.28
C ALA A 199 -0.29 -2.19 -9.08
N THR A 200 -1.10 -1.36 -8.42
CA THR A 200 -1.90 -0.31 -9.09
C THR A 200 -1.10 0.96 -9.38
N HIS A 201 -0.26 1.40 -8.44
CA HIS A 201 0.59 2.57 -8.70
C HIS A 201 1.83 2.24 -9.55
N SER A 202 2.20 0.98 -9.67
CA SER A 202 3.29 0.54 -10.56
C SER A 202 2.98 0.70 -12.05
N VAL A 203 1.70 0.79 -12.42
CA VAL A 203 1.23 1.01 -13.80
C VAL A 203 0.73 2.43 -14.04
N GLN A 204 0.97 3.34 -13.11
CA GLN A 204 0.61 4.75 -13.25
C GLN A 204 1.51 5.42 -14.29
N LEU A 205 0.94 6.37 -15.06
CA LEU A 205 1.65 7.28 -15.94
C LEU A 205 1.58 8.68 -15.30
N PRO A 206 2.57 9.06 -14.47
CA PRO A 206 2.53 10.30 -13.71
C PRO A 206 2.44 11.54 -14.63
N GLY A 207 1.39 12.37 -14.45
CA GLY A 207 1.19 13.56 -15.29
C GLY A 207 0.90 13.27 -16.78
N GLY A 208 0.68 12.01 -17.16
CA GLY A 208 0.54 11.58 -18.55
C GLY A 208 -0.71 12.14 -19.27
N GLN A 209 -1.64 12.77 -18.54
CA GLN A 209 -2.83 13.44 -19.10
C GLN A 209 -2.87 14.93 -18.72
N GLY A 210 -1.70 15.55 -18.51
CA GLY A 210 -1.60 16.97 -18.18
C GLY A 210 -2.04 17.31 -16.76
N THR A 211 -3.34 17.43 -16.52
CA THR A 211 -3.91 17.79 -15.21
C THR A 211 -4.08 16.61 -14.25
N HIS A 212 -3.94 15.37 -14.72
CA HIS A 212 -4.04 14.16 -13.92
C HIS A 212 -3.15 13.04 -14.47
N SER A 213 -2.89 12.04 -13.63
CA SER A 213 -2.13 10.85 -14.01
C SER A 213 -2.97 9.94 -14.92
N GLY A 214 -2.32 9.41 -15.95
CA GLY A 214 -2.83 8.27 -16.71
C GLY A 214 -2.51 6.96 -16.01
N GLY A 215 -2.87 5.84 -16.64
CA GLY A 215 -2.56 4.50 -16.14
C GLY A 215 -2.91 3.41 -17.13
N GLN A 216 -2.32 2.24 -16.89
CA GLN A 216 -2.42 1.06 -17.74
C GLN A 216 -2.88 -0.14 -16.90
N ARG A 217 -4.14 -0.08 -16.40
CA ARG A 217 -4.69 -1.11 -15.49
C ARG A 217 -4.61 -2.53 -16.03
N GLU A 218 -4.55 -2.70 -17.35
CA GLU A 218 -4.40 -4.00 -18.01
C GLU A 218 -3.11 -4.72 -17.61
N PHE A 219 -2.09 -3.99 -17.16
CA PHE A 219 -0.84 -4.55 -16.66
C PHE A 219 -0.82 -4.81 -15.16
N VAL A 220 -1.83 -4.40 -14.40
CA VAL A 220 -1.91 -4.72 -12.95
C VAL A 220 -1.84 -6.23 -12.71
N PRO A 221 -2.62 -7.09 -13.39
CA PRO A 221 -2.50 -8.54 -13.20
C PRO A 221 -1.14 -9.10 -13.62
N VAL A 222 -0.50 -8.50 -14.63
CA VAL A 222 0.83 -8.92 -15.12
C VAL A 222 1.88 -8.69 -14.05
N LEU A 223 1.97 -7.44 -13.53
CA LEU A 223 2.96 -7.09 -12.51
C LEU A 223 2.66 -7.75 -11.15
N ALA A 224 1.38 -7.88 -10.79
CA ALA A 224 1.01 -8.58 -9.56
C ALA A 224 1.46 -10.06 -9.57
N ARG A 225 1.26 -10.77 -10.68
CA ARG A 225 1.77 -12.15 -10.82
C ARG A 225 3.29 -12.21 -10.73
N ALA A 226 3.99 -11.29 -11.40
CA ALA A 226 5.45 -11.25 -11.37
C ALA A 226 5.96 -11.01 -9.93
N ALA A 227 5.38 -10.07 -9.21
CA ALA A 227 5.75 -9.76 -7.84
C ALA A 227 5.47 -10.93 -6.87
N VAL A 228 4.32 -11.59 -7.01
CA VAL A 228 3.99 -12.79 -6.22
C VAL A 228 4.95 -13.93 -6.53
N ALA A 229 5.33 -14.11 -7.80
CA ALA A 229 6.31 -15.13 -8.22
C ALA A 229 7.72 -14.88 -7.65
N VAL A 230 8.12 -13.63 -7.48
CA VAL A 230 9.37 -13.28 -6.76
C VAL A 230 9.26 -13.61 -5.27
N GLY A 231 8.06 -13.58 -4.70
CA GLY A 231 7.78 -13.73 -3.27
C GLY A 231 7.75 -12.39 -2.55
N ILE A 232 6.57 -12.06 -2.05
CA ILE A 232 6.28 -10.84 -1.28
C ILE A 232 5.46 -11.17 -0.04
N ALA A 233 5.45 -10.27 0.94
CA ALA A 233 4.63 -10.43 2.14
C ALA A 233 3.21 -9.92 1.93
N GLY A 234 3.01 -8.91 1.08
CA GLY A 234 1.70 -8.32 0.86
C GLY A 234 1.54 -7.68 -0.51
N LEU A 235 0.28 -7.53 -0.91
CA LEU A 235 -0.14 -6.82 -2.11
C LEU A 235 -0.91 -5.56 -1.72
N PHE A 236 -0.64 -4.47 -2.44
CA PHE A 236 -1.44 -3.27 -2.39
C PHE A 236 -2.15 -3.08 -3.74
N MET A 237 -3.48 -2.96 -3.73
CA MET A 237 -4.28 -2.76 -4.94
C MET A 237 -5.43 -1.79 -4.69
N GLU A 238 -5.49 -0.70 -5.42
CA GLU A 238 -6.68 0.14 -5.44
C GLU A 238 -7.76 -0.46 -6.34
N THR A 239 -9.01 -0.38 -5.90
CA THR A 239 -10.16 -0.93 -6.60
C THR A 239 -11.36 0.00 -6.51
N HIS A 240 -12.20 -0.02 -7.54
CA HIS A 240 -13.42 0.77 -7.58
C HIS A 240 -14.54 -0.02 -8.28
N PRO A 241 -15.81 0.09 -7.87
CA PRO A 241 -16.93 -0.56 -8.55
C PRO A 241 -17.06 -0.19 -10.03
N ASP A 242 -16.83 1.10 -10.33
CA ASP A 242 -16.78 1.66 -11.69
C ASP A 242 -15.58 2.60 -11.83
N PRO A 243 -14.40 2.10 -12.23
CA PRO A 243 -13.19 2.91 -12.32
C PRO A 243 -13.29 4.11 -13.29
N ALA A 244 -14.21 4.10 -14.23
CA ALA A 244 -14.41 5.23 -15.13
C ALA A 244 -15.00 6.46 -14.42
N ARG A 245 -15.68 6.23 -13.28
CA ARG A 245 -16.31 7.27 -12.46
C ARG A 245 -15.48 7.60 -11.21
N ALA A 246 -14.38 6.91 -10.97
CA ALA A 246 -13.52 7.17 -9.82
C ALA A 246 -12.96 8.60 -9.83
N LEU A 247 -13.03 9.27 -8.69
CA LEU A 247 -12.57 10.67 -8.53
C LEU A 247 -11.04 10.77 -8.43
N SER A 248 -10.34 9.62 -8.26
CA SER A 248 -8.89 9.54 -8.22
C SER A 248 -8.41 8.21 -8.81
N ASP A 249 -7.31 8.26 -9.57
CA ASP A 249 -6.56 7.12 -10.13
C ASP A 249 -7.42 6.04 -10.83
N GLY A 250 -8.57 6.46 -11.35
CA GLY A 250 -9.46 5.58 -12.11
C GLY A 250 -8.74 4.75 -13.18
N PRO A 251 -7.83 5.32 -14.00
CA PRO A 251 -7.08 4.56 -15.01
C PRO A 251 -6.26 3.40 -14.47
N ASN A 252 -5.87 3.40 -13.19
CA ASN A 252 -5.07 2.35 -12.55
C ASN A 252 -5.93 1.36 -11.75
N ALA A 253 -7.10 1.79 -11.27
CA ALA A 253 -7.91 1.01 -10.34
C ALA A 253 -8.40 -0.30 -10.96
N VAL A 254 -8.28 -1.38 -10.21
CA VAL A 254 -8.86 -2.68 -10.59
C VAL A 254 -10.38 -2.59 -10.49
N PRO A 255 -11.16 -2.97 -11.52
CA PRO A 255 -12.61 -3.08 -11.38
C PRO A 255 -12.96 -4.10 -10.30
N LEU A 256 -13.75 -3.69 -9.30
CA LEU A 256 -14.06 -4.52 -8.11
C LEU A 256 -14.63 -5.90 -8.48
N LYS A 257 -15.38 -5.99 -9.57
CA LYS A 257 -15.93 -7.26 -10.10
C LYS A 257 -14.87 -8.29 -10.51
N HIS A 258 -13.62 -7.85 -10.76
CA HIS A 258 -12.52 -8.72 -11.17
C HIS A 258 -11.57 -9.07 -10.02
N MET A 259 -11.73 -8.43 -8.84
CA MET A 259 -10.83 -8.64 -7.70
C MET A 259 -10.79 -10.09 -7.25
N ARG A 260 -11.94 -10.77 -7.15
CA ARG A 260 -11.99 -12.15 -6.68
C ARG A 260 -11.18 -13.09 -7.57
N ALA A 261 -11.42 -13.08 -8.88
CA ALA A 261 -10.69 -13.94 -9.83
C ALA A 261 -9.18 -13.65 -9.83
N LEU A 262 -8.80 -12.38 -9.72
CA LEU A 262 -7.40 -12.00 -9.61
C LEU A 262 -6.77 -12.53 -8.32
N LEU A 263 -7.43 -12.39 -7.18
CA LEU A 263 -6.94 -12.88 -5.88
C LEU A 263 -6.80 -14.40 -5.85
N GLU A 264 -7.75 -15.15 -6.42
CA GLU A 264 -7.68 -16.61 -6.55
C GLU A 264 -6.44 -17.05 -7.35
N GLN A 265 -6.17 -16.39 -8.48
CA GLN A 265 -4.99 -16.66 -9.30
C GLN A 265 -3.69 -16.36 -8.55
N LEU A 266 -3.62 -15.20 -7.88
CA LEU A 266 -2.43 -14.78 -7.14
C LEU A 266 -2.18 -15.67 -5.92
N GLN A 267 -3.22 -16.10 -5.21
CA GLN A 267 -3.10 -17.01 -4.08
C GLN A 267 -2.58 -18.39 -4.49
N ALA A 268 -3.02 -18.90 -5.63
CA ALA A 268 -2.50 -20.17 -6.16
C ALA A 268 -0.99 -20.08 -6.44
N LEU A 269 -0.54 -18.99 -7.03
CA LEU A 269 0.87 -18.73 -7.30
C LEU A 269 1.67 -18.54 -5.99
N ASP A 270 1.16 -17.79 -5.04
CA ASP A 270 1.80 -17.54 -3.74
C ASP A 270 2.07 -18.85 -2.98
N ARG A 271 1.09 -19.78 -3.00
CA ARG A 271 1.26 -21.10 -2.37
C ARG A 271 2.42 -21.88 -2.97
N VAL A 272 2.57 -21.89 -4.29
CA VAL A 272 3.68 -22.58 -4.96
C VAL A 272 5.02 -21.97 -4.55
N VAL A 273 5.12 -20.65 -4.62
CA VAL A 273 6.38 -19.94 -4.32
C VAL A 273 6.81 -20.15 -2.88
N LYS A 274 5.88 -20.05 -1.91
CA LYS A 274 6.20 -20.13 -0.48
C LYS A 274 6.47 -21.55 0.03
N GLN A 275 6.16 -22.56 -0.76
CA GLN A 275 6.53 -23.95 -0.46
C GLN A 275 7.96 -24.30 -0.89
N GLN A 276 8.62 -23.46 -1.67
CA GLN A 276 9.95 -23.68 -2.18
C GLN A 276 10.98 -22.78 -1.46
N PRO A 277 12.26 -23.19 -1.37
CA PRO A 277 13.33 -22.30 -0.96
C PRO A 277 13.50 -21.17 -2.00
N LEU A 278 13.99 -20.02 -1.56
CA LEU A 278 14.40 -18.94 -2.45
C LEU A 278 15.87 -19.19 -2.82
N LEU A 279 16.10 -19.69 -4.02
CA LEU A 279 17.45 -20.10 -4.46
C LEU A 279 18.42 -18.92 -4.59
N GLU A 280 17.93 -17.71 -4.76
CA GLU A 280 18.74 -16.50 -4.79
C GLU A 280 19.53 -16.29 -3.48
N ASP A 281 19.06 -16.80 -2.36
CA ASP A 281 19.76 -16.73 -1.08
C ASP A 281 21.06 -17.56 -1.13
N ASP A 282 21.09 -18.66 -1.92
CA ASP A 282 22.24 -19.53 -2.11
C ASP A 282 23.27 -18.98 -3.13
N PHE A 283 22.81 -18.07 -4.03
CA PHE A 283 23.67 -17.46 -5.05
C PHE A 283 24.36 -16.17 -4.58
N ALA A 284 24.00 -15.66 -3.42
CA ALA A 284 24.54 -14.43 -2.85
C ALA A 284 25.89 -14.63 -2.09
N CYS A 285 26.60 -15.74 -2.37
CA CYS A 285 27.89 -16.09 -1.73
C CYS A 285 29.07 -15.35 -2.35
#